data_b8f23583dcf132edf732ae972766768d
#
_entry.id   b8f23583dcf132edf732ae972766768d
#
_cell.length_a   1.000
_cell.length_b   1.000
_cell.length_c   1.000
_cell.angle_alpha   90.00
_cell.angle_beta   90.00
_cell.angle_gamma   90.00
#
_symmetry.space_group_name_H-M   'P 1'
#
loop_
_entity.id
_entity.type
_entity.pdbx_description
1 polymer ?
#
loop_
_entity_poly.entity_id
_entity_poly.type
_entity_poly.pdbx_seq_one_letter_code
_entity_poly.pdbx_strand_id
1 'polypeptide(L)'
;MNPPDIQAALNPVIDAFEALGIVYCVGGSVGSSVYGIPRTTVDIDLVADLQKAKVNSLCKLLQETYYIDASVIEQAIQRRSSFNLIHLPTMIKIDVFAVKSRSFDQESFRRMRRERLEDSVKGREYYLASPEDIILNKLEWYRHGGEVSERQIIDHPWVQRM
;
A
#
# COMPACT_ATOMS: atom_id res chain seq x y z
N MET A 1 -1.72 16.88 6.25
CA MET A 1 -1.38 15.62 6.93
C MET A 1 0.13 15.55 7.05
N ASN A 2 0.61 15.30 8.23
CA ASN A 2 2.04 15.29 8.51
C ASN A 2 2.63 13.88 8.27
N PRO A 3 3.92 13.79 7.86
CA PRO A 3 4.59 12.50 7.77
C PRO A 3 4.46 11.61 9.03
N PRO A 4 4.51 12.14 10.26
CA PRO A 4 4.30 11.35 11.46
C PRO A 4 2.94 10.65 11.54
N ASP A 5 1.89 11.25 10.98
CA ASP A 5 0.55 10.65 10.97
C ASP A 5 0.47 9.45 10.04
N ILE A 6 1.13 9.54 8.89
CA ILE A 6 1.22 8.43 7.94
C ILE A 6 1.96 7.26 8.59
N GLN A 7 3.07 7.52 9.25
CA GLN A 7 3.83 6.49 9.94
C GLN A 7 3.05 5.89 11.10
N ALA A 8 2.34 6.70 11.87
CA ALA A 8 1.49 6.22 12.96
C ALA A 8 0.41 5.26 12.46
N ALA A 9 -0.16 5.52 11.29
CA ALA A 9 -1.15 4.65 10.70
C ALA A 9 -0.54 3.40 10.03
N LEU A 10 0.61 3.55 9.39
CA LEU A 10 1.22 2.47 8.60
C LEU A 10 2.01 1.48 9.46
N ASN A 11 2.80 1.95 10.40
CA ASN A 11 3.75 1.11 11.12
C ASN A 11 3.11 -0.06 11.86
N PRO A 12 1.99 0.09 12.59
CA PRO A 12 1.37 -1.05 13.25
C PRO A 12 0.88 -2.13 12.28
N VAL A 13 0.43 -1.74 11.08
CA VAL A 13 0.02 -2.69 10.05
C VAL A 13 1.23 -3.47 9.53
N ILE A 14 2.34 -2.78 9.26
CA ILE A 14 3.58 -3.41 8.82
C ILE A 14 4.11 -4.35 9.91
N ASP A 15 4.09 -3.93 11.17
CA ASP A 15 4.51 -4.78 12.29
C ASP A 15 3.67 -6.05 12.38
N ALA A 16 2.35 -5.93 12.19
CA ALA A 16 1.46 -7.08 12.17
C ALA A 16 1.75 -8.02 11.00
N PHE A 17 1.97 -7.46 9.80
CA PHE A 17 2.33 -8.25 8.63
C PHE A 17 3.65 -9.00 8.84
N GLU A 18 4.66 -8.33 9.34
CA GLU A 18 5.97 -8.94 9.61
C GLU A 18 5.86 -10.04 10.68
N ALA A 19 5.13 -9.77 11.77
CA ALA A 19 4.92 -10.74 12.84
C ALA A 19 4.20 -12.02 12.35
N LEU A 20 3.31 -11.88 11.37
CA LEU A 20 2.55 -12.99 10.81
C LEU A 20 3.20 -13.60 9.56
N GLY A 21 4.35 -13.11 9.13
CA GLY A 21 5.02 -13.57 7.92
C GLY A 21 4.25 -13.24 6.65
N ILE A 22 3.47 -12.16 6.65
CA ILE A 22 2.73 -11.69 5.47
C ILE A 22 3.66 -10.79 4.65
N VAL A 23 3.94 -11.20 3.42
CA VAL A 23 4.74 -10.40 2.49
C VAL A 23 3.88 -9.25 1.97
N TYR A 24 4.45 -8.06 1.95
CA TYR A 24 3.73 -6.85 1.57
C TYR A 24 4.58 -5.92 0.72
N CYS A 25 3.92 -4.99 0.06
CA CYS A 25 4.56 -3.91 -0.70
C CYS A 25 3.74 -2.63 -0.52
N VAL A 26 4.40 -1.52 -0.20
CA VAL A 26 3.75 -0.20 -0.17
C VAL A 26 3.72 0.34 -1.59
N GLY A 27 2.56 0.75 -2.04
CA GLY A 27 2.36 1.26 -3.39
C GLY A 27 1.68 2.62 -3.41
N GLY A 28 1.08 2.94 -4.56
CA GLY A 28 0.26 4.12 -4.73
C GLY A 28 0.98 5.44 -4.48
N SER A 29 0.26 6.38 -3.90
CA SER A 29 0.74 7.75 -3.68
C SER A 29 1.88 7.84 -2.66
N VAL A 30 1.87 6.98 -1.64
CA VAL A 30 2.94 6.94 -0.62
C VAL A 30 4.24 6.46 -1.26
N GLY A 31 4.19 5.37 -2.03
CA GLY A 31 5.35 4.88 -2.77
C GLY A 31 5.88 5.89 -3.76
N SER A 32 4.99 6.60 -4.48
CA SER A 32 5.38 7.65 -5.42
C SER A 32 6.13 8.79 -4.75
N SER A 33 5.77 9.14 -3.53
CA SER A 33 6.40 10.22 -2.79
C SER A 33 7.87 9.97 -2.50
N VAL A 34 8.30 8.72 -2.41
CA VAL A 34 9.70 8.34 -2.21
C VAL A 34 10.53 8.60 -3.46
N TYR A 35 9.95 8.32 -4.63
CA TYR A 35 10.65 8.39 -5.92
C TYR A 35 10.43 9.70 -6.66
N GLY A 36 9.51 10.53 -6.20
CA GLY A 36 9.06 11.72 -6.91
C GLY A 36 8.85 12.92 -6.01
N ILE A 37 7.95 13.80 -6.44
CA ILE A 37 7.60 15.01 -5.69
C ILE A 37 6.68 14.62 -4.54
N PRO A 38 7.02 14.99 -3.29
CA PRO A 38 6.15 14.77 -2.15
C PRO A 38 4.82 15.49 -2.34
N ARG A 39 3.74 14.81 -2.00
CA ARG A 39 2.40 15.40 -2.03
C ARG A 39 1.61 14.91 -0.83
N THR A 40 0.62 15.69 -0.43
CA THR A 40 -0.33 15.29 0.60
C THR A 40 -1.19 14.15 0.10
N THR A 41 -1.23 13.06 0.83
CA THR A 41 -2.14 11.94 0.57
C THR A 41 -2.91 11.61 1.84
N VAL A 42 -4.18 11.23 1.67
CA VAL A 42 -5.04 10.75 2.75
C VAL A 42 -5.22 9.23 2.69
N ASP A 43 -4.75 8.60 1.63
CA ASP A 43 -4.88 7.18 1.37
C ASP A 43 -3.50 6.54 1.28
N ILE A 44 -3.36 5.41 1.95
CA ILE A 44 -2.16 4.58 1.88
C ILE A 44 -2.56 3.29 1.16
N ASP A 45 -1.80 2.91 0.14
CA ASP A 45 -2.04 1.68 -0.60
C ASP A 45 -0.99 0.64 -0.24
N LEU A 46 -1.45 -0.56 0.10
CA LEU A 46 -0.61 -1.73 0.33
C LEU A 46 -1.05 -2.86 -0.59
N VAL A 47 -0.09 -3.62 -1.07
CA VAL A 47 -0.35 -4.91 -1.70
C VAL A 47 0.19 -5.98 -0.75
N ALA A 48 -0.59 -7.03 -0.48
CA ALA A 48 -0.19 -8.06 0.48
C ALA A 48 -0.56 -9.45 -0.01
N ASP A 49 0.31 -10.41 0.26
CA ASP A 49 0.04 -11.82 0.03
C ASP A 49 -0.63 -12.42 1.27
N LEU A 50 -1.94 -12.21 1.34
CA LEU A 50 -2.75 -12.60 2.49
C LEU A 50 -3.29 -14.02 2.32
N GLN A 51 -3.17 -14.79 3.39
CA GLN A 51 -3.73 -16.12 3.49
C GLN A 51 -4.87 -16.13 4.51
N LYS A 52 -5.95 -16.84 4.18
CA LYS A 52 -7.13 -16.94 5.03
C LYS A 52 -6.79 -17.36 6.47
N ALA A 53 -5.85 -18.27 6.63
CA ALA A 53 -5.42 -18.75 7.95
C ALA A 53 -4.86 -17.68 8.88
N LYS A 54 -4.43 -16.53 8.33
CA LYS A 54 -3.82 -15.44 9.09
C LYS A 54 -4.78 -14.30 9.42
N VAL A 55 -6.00 -14.32 8.88
CA VAL A 55 -6.96 -13.22 9.02
C VAL A 55 -7.35 -12.97 10.49
N ASN A 56 -7.67 -14.01 11.23
CA ASN A 56 -8.08 -13.85 12.63
C ASN A 56 -6.96 -13.28 13.49
N SER A 57 -5.73 -13.72 13.28
CA SER A 57 -4.56 -13.20 14.00
C SER A 57 -4.30 -11.74 13.65
N LEU A 58 -4.44 -11.38 12.38
CA LEU A 58 -4.31 -9.99 11.93
C LEU A 58 -5.35 -9.08 12.59
N CYS A 59 -6.60 -9.53 12.62
CA CYS A 59 -7.67 -8.77 13.28
C CYS A 59 -7.40 -8.58 14.77
N LYS A 60 -6.92 -9.61 15.47
CA LYS A 60 -6.56 -9.51 16.88
C LYS A 60 -5.47 -8.48 17.16
N LEU A 61 -4.47 -8.39 16.27
CA LEU A 61 -3.37 -7.44 16.43
C LEU A 61 -3.79 -5.99 16.19
N LEU A 62 -4.79 -5.76 15.34
CA LEU A 62 -5.13 -4.41 14.87
C LEU A 62 -6.47 -3.88 15.39
N GLN A 63 -7.34 -4.72 15.96
CA GLN A 63 -8.72 -4.36 16.26
C GLN A 63 -8.89 -3.21 17.27
N GLU A 64 -7.90 -2.95 18.12
CA GLU A 64 -8.00 -1.88 19.12
C GLU A 64 -7.78 -0.49 18.55
N THR A 65 -6.97 -0.39 17.49
CA THR A 65 -6.58 0.89 16.90
C THR A 65 -7.06 1.07 15.47
N TYR A 66 -7.61 0.03 14.85
CA TYR A 66 -8.12 0.07 13.47
C TYR A 66 -9.55 -0.42 13.40
N TYR A 67 -10.32 0.20 12.51
CA TYR A 67 -11.52 -0.44 12.00
C TYR A 67 -11.08 -1.56 11.06
N ILE A 68 -11.45 -2.79 11.38
CA ILE A 68 -11.05 -3.99 10.64
C ILE A 68 -12.15 -5.05 10.74
N ASP A 69 -12.47 -5.71 9.65
CA ASP A 69 -13.53 -6.73 9.58
C ASP A 69 -13.00 -8.00 8.90
N ALA A 70 -12.97 -9.08 9.65
CA ALA A 70 -12.47 -10.37 9.19
C ALA A 70 -13.23 -10.91 7.97
N SER A 71 -14.54 -10.78 7.94
CA SER A 71 -15.36 -11.30 6.84
C SER A 71 -15.09 -10.54 5.54
N VAL A 72 -14.88 -9.24 5.61
CA VAL A 72 -14.54 -8.41 4.47
C VAL A 72 -13.15 -8.79 3.92
N ILE A 73 -12.19 -9.04 4.82
CA ILE A 73 -10.84 -9.47 4.43
C ILE A 73 -10.89 -10.84 3.75
N GLU A 74 -11.63 -11.79 4.30
CA GLU A 74 -11.78 -13.12 3.69
C GLU A 74 -12.38 -13.06 2.30
N GLN A 75 -13.40 -12.23 2.10
CA GLN A 75 -13.97 -12.00 0.78
C GLN A 75 -12.98 -11.39 -0.19
N ALA A 76 -12.18 -10.42 0.26
CA ALA A 76 -11.15 -9.79 -0.55
C ALA A 76 -10.08 -10.80 -0.99
N ILE A 77 -9.67 -11.69 -0.09
CA ILE A 77 -8.72 -12.76 -0.42
C ILE A 77 -9.31 -13.70 -1.48
N GLN A 78 -10.55 -14.12 -1.28
CA GLN A 78 -11.22 -15.04 -2.21
C GLN A 78 -11.39 -14.45 -3.60
N ARG A 79 -11.73 -13.17 -3.67
CA ARG A 79 -11.98 -12.46 -4.92
C ARG A 79 -10.72 -11.81 -5.51
N ARG A 80 -9.59 -11.89 -4.81
CA ARG A 80 -8.36 -11.16 -5.13
C ARG A 80 -8.61 -9.68 -5.39
N SER A 81 -9.41 -9.08 -4.50
CA SER A 81 -9.77 -7.68 -4.51
C SER A 81 -9.07 -6.92 -3.39
N SER A 82 -9.72 -5.92 -2.82
CA SER A 82 -9.14 -5.08 -1.77
C SER A 82 -10.10 -4.91 -0.61
N PHE A 83 -9.56 -4.49 0.52
CA PHE A 83 -10.30 -4.07 1.68
C PHE A 83 -9.64 -2.85 2.32
N ASN A 84 -10.36 -2.17 3.19
CA ASN A 84 -9.87 -0.97 3.85
C ASN A 84 -9.65 -1.22 5.33
N LEU A 85 -8.58 -0.64 5.85
CA LEU A 85 -8.35 -0.44 7.27
C LEU A 85 -8.44 1.06 7.55
N ILE A 86 -9.03 1.45 8.67
CA ILE A 86 -9.05 2.85 9.09
C ILE A 86 -8.33 2.95 10.43
N HIS A 87 -7.26 3.73 10.46
CA HIS A 87 -6.54 4.02 11.69
C HIS A 87 -7.34 5.03 12.51
N LEU A 88 -7.92 4.59 13.59
CA LEU A 88 -8.90 5.39 14.36
C LEU A 88 -8.33 6.69 14.92
N PRO A 89 -7.09 6.73 15.47
CA PRO A 89 -6.55 8.00 15.98
C PRO A 89 -6.34 9.09 14.94
N THR A 90 -5.98 8.73 13.71
CA THR A 90 -5.68 9.71 12.63
C THR A 90 -6.76 9.75 11.56
N MET A 91 -7.68 8.78 11.55
CA MET A 91 -8.69 8.58 10.50
C MET A 91 -8.08 8.37 9.10
N ILE A 92 -6.83 7.96 9.03
CA ILE A 92 -6.18 7.61 7.77
C ILE A 92 -6.70 6.25 7.30
N LYS A 93 -7.10 6.20 6.04
CA LYS A 93 -7.54 4.97 5.38
C LYS A 93 -6.35 4.27 4.72
N ILE A 94 -6.26 2.96 4.94
CA ILE A 94 -5.28 2.10 4.30
C ILE A 94 -6.04 1.13 3.41
N ASP A 95 -5.78 1.18 2.11
CA ASP A 95 -6.33 0.25 1.14
C ASP A 95 -5.35 -0.91 0.97
N VAL A 96 -5.79 -2.13 1.27
CA VAL A 96 -4.97 -3.33 1.14
C VAL A 96 -5.48 -4.16 -0.02
N PHE A 97 -4.65 -4.33 -1.03
CA PHE A 97 -4.96 -5.11 -2.23
C PHE A 97 -4.35 -6.51 -2.10
N ALA A 98 -5.15 -7.53 -2.32
CA ALA A 98 -4.64 -8.89 -2.41
C ALA A 98 -3.81 -9.05 -3.70
N VAL A 99 -2.65 -9.70 -3.61
CA VAL A 99 -1.82 -9.97 -4.79
C VAL A 99 -2.61 -10.77 -5.82
N LYS A 100 -2.63 -10.30 -7.06
CA LYS A 100 -3.28 -10.98 -8.17
C LYS A 100 -2.40 -12.12 -8.70
N SER A 101 -3.05 -13.08 -9.38
CA SER A 101 -2.35 -14.26 -9.91
C SER A 101 -1.63 -14.03 -11.24
N ARG A 102 -1.79 -12.84 -11.87
CA ARG A 102 -1.12 -12.53 -13.13
C ARG A 102 0.40 -12.54 -12.98
N SER A 103 1.10 -12.97 -14.01
CA SER A 103 2.57 -13.01 -14.01
C SER A 103 3.18 -11.64 -13.72
N PHE A 104 2.62 -10.57 -14.28
CA PHE A 104 3.06 -9.21 -14.03
C PHE A 104 3.02 -8.86 -12.53
N ASP A 105 1.90 -9.16 -11.86
CA ASP A 105 1.73 -8.85 -10.44
C ASP A 105 2.70 -9.64 -9.58
N GLN A 106 2.94 -10.90 -9.91
CA GLN A 106 3.91 -11.75 -9.20
C GLN A 106 5.35 -11.25 -9.39
N GLU A 107 5.71 -10.87 -10.61
CA GLU A 107 7.03 -10.32 -10.90
C GLU A 107 7.23 -8.94 -10.27
N SER A 108 6.22 -8.08 -10.29
CA SER A 108 6.24 -6.79 -9.62
C SER A 108 6.52 -6.96 -8.12
N PHE A 109 5.88 -7.93 -7.50
CA PHE A 109 6.07 -8.25 -6.09
C PHE A 109 7.50 -8.73 -5.78
N ARG A 110 8.13 -9.43 -6.71
CA ARG A 110 9.53 -9.86 -6.58
C ARG A 110 10.53 -8.73 -6.75
N ARG A 111 10.17 -7.69 -7.53
CA ARG A 111 11.02 -6.53 -7.79
C ARG A 111 10.93 -5.45 -6.73
N MET A 112 10.11 -5.61 -5.69
CA MET A 112 9.99 -4.64 -4.62
C MET A 112 11.33 -4.36 -3.96
N ARG A 113 11.52 -3.13 -3.48
CA ARG A 113 12.76 -2.65 -2.87
C ARG A 113 12.51 -2.18 -1.46
N ARG A 114 13.52 -2.24 -0.62
CA ARG A 114 13.48 -1.64 0.72
C ARG A 114 13.93 -0.20 0.62
N GLU A 115 13.05 0.72 0.97
CA GLU A 115 13.29 2.15 0.91
C GLU A 115 12.72 2.84 2.15
N ARG A 116 13.21 4.03 2.43
CA ARG A 116 12.69 4.87 3.51
C ARG A 116 11.69 5.86 2.97
N LEU A 117 10.63 6.12 3.74
CA LEU A 117 9.64 7.14 3.38
C LEU A 117 10.12 8.55 3.69
N GLU A 118 11.17 8.69 4.50
CA GLU A 118 11.78 9.96 4.85
C GLU A 118 13.28 9.95 4.60
N ASP A 119 13.80 11.11 4.25
CA ASP A 119 15.24 11.35 4.05
C ASP A 119 16.01 11.38 5.38
N SER A 120 15.66 10.54 6.32
CA SER A 120 16.35 10.50 7.60
C SER A 120 17.16 9.20 7.74
N VAL A 121 18.38 9.34 8.23
CA VAL A 121 19.27 8.20 8.51
C VAL A 121 18.66 7.21 9.50
N LYS A 122 17.68 7.66 10.28
CA LYS A 122 16.98 6.85 11.29
C LYS A 122 15.60 6.38 10.85
N GLY A 123 15.17 6.70 9.62
CA GLY A 123 13.86 6.32 9.10
C GLY A 123 13.73 4.82 8.94
N ARG A 124 12.53 4.31 9.20
CA ARG A 124 12.19 2.91 8.98
C ARG A 124 12.17 2.61 7.49
N GLU A 125 12.68 1.45 7.12
CA GLU A 125 12.58 0.94 5.75
C GLU A 125 11.29 0.15 5.56
N TYR A 126 10.70 0.30 4.37
CA TYR A 126 9.51 -0.43 3.95
C TYR A 126 9.80 -1.11 2.62
N TYR A 127 9.04 -2.16 2.31
CA TYR A 127 9.06 -2.73 0.97
C TYR A 127 8.18 -1.87 0.06
N LEU A 128 8.78 -1.33 -0.99
CA LEU A 128 8.10 -0.48 -1.97
C LEU A 128 8.15 -1.12 -3.35
N ALA A 129 7.10 -0.91 -4.14
CA ALA A 129 7.12 -1.25 -5.55
C ALA A 129 8.25 -0.48 -6.26
N SER A 130 8.85 -1.07 -7.28
CA SER A 130 9.84 -0.36 -8.10
C SER A 130 9.19 0.85 -8.78
N PRO A 131 9.96 1.91 -9.10
CA PRO A 131 9.39 3.07 -9.80
C PRO A 131 8.70 2.68 -11.11
N GLU A 132 9.27 1.75 -11.84
CA GLU A 132 8.71 1.26 -13.10
C GLU A 132 7.37 0.57 -12.90
N ASP A 133 7.24 -0.23 -11.85
CA ASP A 133 5.99 -0.93 -11.54
C ASP A 133 4.92 0.02 -11.03
N ILE A 134 5.29 1.06 -10.30
CA ILE A 134 4.36 2.13 -9.91
C ILE A 134 3.80 2.82 -11.14
N ILE A 135 4.64 3.13 -12.13
CA ILE A 135 4.20 3.70 -13.40
C ILE A 135 3.21 2.78 -14.10
N LEU A 136 3.61 1.54 -14.30
CA LEU A 136 2.82 0.57 -15.06
C LEU A 136 1.46 0.35 -14.42
N ASN A 137 1.40 0.27 -13.09
CA ASN A 137 0.14 0.14 -12.37
C ASN A 137 -0.75 1.38 -12.55
N LYS A 138 -0.18 2.57 -12.49
CA LYS A 138 -0.94 3.81 -12.68
C LYS A 138 -1.47 3.94 -14.10
N LEU A 139 -0.68 3.56 -15.09
CA LEU A 139 -1.10 3.57 -16.49
C LEU A 139 -2.20 2.52 -16.75
N GLU A 140 -2.11 1.35 -16.15
CA GLU A 140 -3.15 0.33 -16.25
C GLU A 140 -4.46 0.84 -15.65
N TRP A 141 -4.40 1.45 -14.48
CA TRP A 141 -5.55 2.08 -13.85
C TRP A 141 -6.20 3.14 -14.75
N TYR A 142 -5.37 4.00 -15.32
CA TYR A 142 -5.83 5.03 -16.26
C TYR A 142 -6.56 4.40 -17.47
N ARG A 143 -5.97 3.35 -18.04
CA ARG A 143 -6.53 2.65 -19.18
C ARG A 143 -7.88 1.98 -18.88
N HIS A 144 -8.01 1.35 -17.72
CA HIS A 144 -9.22 0.62 -17.34
C HIS A 144 -10.31 1.52 -16.72
N GLY A 145 -9.93 2.58 -16.06
CA GLY A 145 -10.86 3.45 -15.36
C GLY A 145 -11.58 4.47 -16.24
N GLY A 146 -11.09 4.74 -17.45
CA GLY A 146 -11.70 5.68 -18.41
C GLY A 146 -11.76 7.13 -17.97
N GLU A 147 -11.76 7.41 -16.70
CA GLU A 147 -11.88 8.74 -16.09
C GLU A 147 -10.90 8.94 -14.98
N VAL A 148 -9.81 8.22 -15.00
CA VAL A 148 -8.85 8.36 -13.94
C VAL A 148 -8.22 9.73 -14.04
N SER A 149 -8.25 10.41 -12.93
CA SER A 149 -7.72 11.73 -12.80
C SER A 149 -6.28 11.78 -13.31
N GLU A 150 -5.95 12.86 -13.95
CA GLU A 150 -4.58 13.22 -14.32
C GLU A 150 -3.60 13.03 -13.16
N ARG A 151 -4.10 13.03 -11.93
CA ARG A 151 -3.33 12.78 -10.70
C ARG A 151 -2.54 11.48 -10.75
N GLN A 152 -3.08 10.42 -11.34
CA GLN A 152 -2.40 9.13 -11.45
C GLN A 152 -1.15 9.21 -12.31
N ILE A 153 -1.17 10.08 -13.31
CA ILE A 153 -0.05 10.29 -14.23
C ILE A 153 0.92 11.35 -13.65
N ILE A 154 0.36 12.45 -13.12
CA ILE A 154 1.15 13.57 -12.58
C ILE A 154 2.01 13.15 -11.40
N ASP A 155 1.57 12.17 -10.61
CA ASP A 155 2.35 11.64 -9.49
C ASP A 155 3.67 11.01 -9.93
N HIS A 156 3.87 10.90 -11.23
CA HIS A 156 5.04 10.19 -11.72
C HIS A 156 6.20 11.13 -11.99
N PRO A 157 7.39 10.88 -11.42
CA PRO A 157 8.56 11.75 -11.62
C PRO A 157 8.94 11.93 -13.08
N TRP A 158 8.70 10.93 -13.92
CA TRP A 158 9.05 10.98 -15.33
C TRP A 158 8.18 11.94 -16.12
N VAL A 159 6.89 12.02 -15.77
CA VAL A 159 5.96 12.94 -16.42
C VAL A 159 6.34 14.39 -16.14
N GLN A 160 6.84 14.66 -14.95
CA GLN A 160 7.21 16.01 -14.56
C GLN A 160 8.56 16.45 -15.11
N ARG A 161 9.37 15.53 -15.63
CA ARG A 161 10.63 15.85 -16.29
C ARG A 161 10.49 16.03 -17.80
N MET A 162 9.34 15.72 -18.32
CA MET A 162 9.00 15.97 -19.72
C MET A 162 8.45 17.38 -19.87
#